data_a6f41237c5520c9234ff183962b63a19
#
_entry.id   a6f41237c5520c9234ff183962b63a19
#
_cell.length_a   1.000
_cell.length_b   1.000
_cell.length_c   1.000
_cell.angle_alpha   90.00
_cell.angle_beta   90.00
_cell.angle_gamma   90.00
#
_symmetry.space_group_name_H-M   'P 1'
#
loop_
_entity.id
_entity.type
_entity.pdbx_description
1 polymer ?
#
loop_
_entity_poly.entity_id
_entity_poly.type
_entity_poly.pdbx_seq_one_letter_code
_entity_poly.pdbx_strand_id
1 'polypeptide(L)'
;MSDHWGMPTSKSARPPNGIRHSHSNDLYSASVFYIDPHIHMVSRITDDYVRMSRAGCVALSEPAFWAGFDRGSAEAFRDYFRQLTEFEPRRAAQFGIHHLSWLCINAKEAENVALSREVLSIIPQFLDRPGVLGIGEIGLNKNTKNEATVFLEHIDLAMKTDELILVHTPHLEDKYKGTRMILDMLKSDRRINPQHVLIDHVEEHTIKPALDAGFWVGMTLYPVTKCTPDRAVDMVERFGTDRIMANSAGDWGHSNPMNMPDFIRALRSRGHDDATIRKLVYDNPLCFFSQARRFNFKPHDLGQR
;
A
#
# COMPACT_ATOMS: atom_id res chain seq x y z
N MET A 1 0.95 -25.29 -25.44
CA MET A 1 1.79 -24.35 -26.19
C MET A 1 2.88 -23.85 -25.27
N SER A 2 4.07 -24.16 -25.64
CA SER A 2 5.31 -24.31 -24.89
C SER A 2 5.94 -22.98 -24.49
N ASP A 3 6.41 -22.97 -23.27
CA ASP A 3 7.44 -22.17 -22.64
C ASP A 3 8.38 -21.41 -23.59
N HIS A 4 8.19 -20.08 -23.68
CA HIS A 4 9.13 -19.19 -24.36
C HIS A 4 9.67 -18.05 -23.46
N TRP A 5 9.71 -18.30 -22.16
CA TRP A 5 10.55 -17.51 -21.25
C TRP A 5 11.47 -18.46 -20.50
N GLY A 6 12.57 -18.86 -21.17
CA GLY A 6 13.62 -19.67 -20.58
C GLY A 6 14.28 -18.92 -19.43
N MET A 7 13.90 -19.24 -18.20
CA MET A 7 14.64 -18.89 -17.00
C MET A 7 15.85 -19.82 -16.89
N PRO A 8 17.09 -19.31 -16.74
CA PRO A 8 18.22 -20.16 -16.46
C PRO A 8 18.12 -20.73 -15.06
N THR A 9 18.18 -22.06 -14.95
CA THR A 9 18.36 -22.77 -13.70
C THR A 9 19.69 -22.36 -13.05
N SER A 10 19.66 -22.18 -11.75
CA SER A 10 20.74 -21.75 -10.89
C SER A 10 22.05 -22.51 -11.15
N LYS A 11 23.04 -21.85 -11.74
CA LYS A 11 24.45 -22.09 -11.51
C LYS A 11 25.09 -20.78 -11.11
N SER A 12 25.72 -20.78 -9.95
CA SER A 12 26.49 -19.69 -9.40
C SER A 12 27.48 -19.12 -10.42
N ALA A 13 27.13 -18.02 -11.05
CA ALA A 13 28.04 -17.19 -11.83
C ALA A 13 28.44 -15.98 -10.99
N ARG A 14 29.73 -15.91 -10.63
CA ARG A 14 30.34 -14.70 -10.09
C ARG A 14 30.15 -13.56 -11.11
N PRO A 15 29.80 -12.35 -10.67
CA PRO A 15 29.71 -11.21 -11.57
C PRO A 15 31.10 -10.88 -12.13
N PRO A 16 31.21 -10.44 -13.39
CA PRO A 16 32.49 -10.03 -13.98
C PRO A 16 33.01 -8.78 -13.24
N ASN A 17 34.28 -8.85 -12.86
CA ASN A 17 35.02 -7.70 -12.32
C ASN A 17 35.12 -6.58 -13.38
N GLY A 18 34.78 -5.35 -12.96
CA GLY A 18 35.36 -4.17 -13.54
C GLY A 18 34.42 -3.25 -14.31
N ILE A 19 33.49 -2.58 -13.65
CA ILE A 19 33.15 -1.18 -13.98
C ILE A 19 33.21 -0.41 -12.66
N ARG A 20 34.32 0.32 -12.48
CA ARG A 20 34.39 1.34 -11.41
C ARG A 20 33.54 2.51 -11.86
N HIS A 21 32.29 2.56 -11.42
CA HIS A 21 31.52 3.80 -11.44
C HIS A 21 32.02 4.69 -10.31
N SER A 22 32.52 5.87 -10.71
CA SER A 22 32.86 6.97 -9.82
C SER A 22 31.76 7.22 -8.80
N HIS A 23 32.16 7.50 -7.55
CA HIS A 23 31.30 7.83 -6.41
C HIS A 23 30.37 9.00 -6.76
N SER A 24 29.17 8.69 -7.21
CA SER A 24 28.03 9.55 -6.91
C SER A 24 27.64 9.24 -5.47
N ASN A 25 27.67 10.24 -4.58
CA ASN A 25 27.19 10.15 -3.22
C ASN A 25 25.84 9.40 -3.23
N ASP A 26 25.82 8.20 -2.68
CA ASP A 26 24.59 7.43 -2.47
C ASP A 26 23.79 8.17 -1.37
N LEU A 27 22.93 9.10 -1.81
CA LEU A 27 22.04 9.92 -0.96
C LEU A 27 21.07 9.03 -0.13
N TYR A 28 21.02 7.74 -0.42
CA TYR A 28 20.10 6.75 0.16
C TYR A 28 20.83 5.55 0.76
N SER A 29 21.96 5.76 1.45
CA SER A 29 22.55 4.68 2.24
C SER A 29 21.57 4.27 3.34
N ALA A 30 21.10 3.02 3.30
CA ALA A 30 20.06 2.52 4.18
C ALA A 30 20.56 2.42 5.63
N SER A 31 20.25 3.41 6.44
CA SER A 31 20.41 3.34 7.89
C SER A 31 19.15 2.87 8.62
N VAL A 32 17.98 2.89 7.94
CA VAL A 32 16.70 2.38 8.43
C VAL A 32 16.02 1.60 7.34
N PHE A 33 15.64 0.35 7.62
CA PHE A 33 14.77 -0.41 6.74
C PHE A 33 13.34 0.08 6.85
N TYR A 34 12.59 0.02 5.73
CA TYR A 34 11.20 0.44 5.69
C TYR A 34 10.31 -0.57 4.94
N ILE A 35 9.04 -0.52 5.27
CA ILE A 35 7.93 -1.14 4.55
C ILE A 35 7.18 0.00 3.86
N ASP A 36 6.87 -0.13 2.57
CA ASP A 36 5.95 0.79 1.90
C ASP A 36 4.52 0.24 1.98
N PRO A 37 3.64 0.82 2.81
CA PRO A 37 2.31 0.26 3.06
C PRO A 37 1.35 0.37 1.89
N HIS A 38 1.65 1.17 0.87
CA HIS A 38 0.79 1.35 -0.28
C HIS A 38 1.58 1.84 -1.49
N ILE A 39 1.72 0.99 -2.50
CA ILE A 39 2.36 1.30 -3.78
C ILE A 39 1.77 0.40 -4.88
N HIS A 40 1.73 0.89 -6.12
CA HIS A 40 1.18 0.15 -7.27
C HIS A 40 2.30 -0.29 -8.22
N MET A 41 3.00 -1.36 -7.87
CA MET A 41 4.15 -1.86 -8.61
C MET A 41 3.82 -2.37 -10.01
N VAL A 42 2.57 -2.75 -10.27
CA VAL A 42 2.06 -3.05 -11.63
C VAL A 42 2.25 -1.90 -12.59
N SER A 43 2.33 -0.67 -12.09
CA SER A 43 2.54 0.56 -12.87
C SER A 43 4.02 0.99 -12.93
N ARG A 44 4.92 0.25 -12.26
CA ARG A 44 6.32 0.66 -12.08
C ARG A 44 7.28 -0.25 -12.85
N ILE A 45 8.44 0.29 -13.16
CA ILE A 45 9.50 -0.41 -13.90
C ILE A 45 10.48 -1.12 -12.95
N THR A 46 11.33 -1.97 -13.52
CA THR A 46 12.34 -2.75 -12.79
C THR A 46 13.32 -1.86 -12.02
N ASP A 47 13.71 -0.72 -12.58
CA ASP A 47 14.66 0.21 -11.95
C ASP A 47 14.13 0.78 -10.64
N ASP A 48 12.80 0.90 -10.49
CA ASP A 48 12.19 1.34 -9.23
C ASP A 48 12.40 0.30 -8.12
N TYR A 49 12.28 -0.99 -8.41
CA TYR A 49 12.62 -2.04 -7.46
C TYR A 49 14.09 -1.98 -7.02
N VAL A 50 15.02 -1.78 -7.98
CA VAL A 50 16.46 -1.64 -7.68
C VAL A 50 16.71 -0.44 -6.77
N ARG A 51 16.08 0.71 -7.07
CA ARG A 51 16.22 1.94 -6.25
C ARG A 51 15.65 1.76 -4.85
N MET A 52 14.44 1.22 -4.73
CA MET A 52 13.76 0.96 -3.45
C MET A 52 14.56 -0.02 -2.58
N SER A 53 15.03 -1.12 -3.15
CA SER A 53 15.85 -2.12 -2.44
C SER A 53 17.13 -1.51 -1.90
N ARG A 54 17.85 -0.72 -2.71
CA ARG A 54 19.07 -0.01 -2.27
C ARG A 54 18.79 1.03 -1.18
N ALA A 55 17.62 1.62 -1.19
CA ALA A 55 17.19 2.60 -0.19
C ALA A 55 16.64 1.96 1.10
N GLY A 56 16.62 0.62 1.20
CA GLY A 56 16.23 -0.09 2.41
C GLY A 56 14.78 -0.57 2.44
N CYS A 57 14.06 -0.57 1.32
CA CYS A 57 12.76 -1.24 1.25
C CYS A 57 12.93 -2.74 1.44
N VAL A 58 12.24 -3.31 2.43
CA VAL A 58 12.27 -4.77 2.71
C VAL A 58 10.95 -5.44 2.43
N ALA A 59 9.85 -4.68 2.45
CA ALA A 59 8.54 -5.16 2.09
C ALA A 59 7.70 -4.00 1.54
N LEU A 60 6.66 -4.35 0.79
CA LEU A 60 5.66 -3.41 0.31
C LEU A 60 4.29 -4.08 0.28
N SER A 61 3.23 -3.28 0.30
CA SER A 61 1.89 -3.78 0.01
C SER A 61 1.28 -3.09 -1.20
N GLU A 62 0.68 -3.89 -2.06
CA GLU A 62 0.08 -3.43 -3.32
C GLU A 62 -1.42 -3.70 -3.32
N PRO A 63 -2.24 -2.66 -3.15
CA PRO A 63 -3.69 -2.80 -3.28
C PRO A 63 -4.12 -2.87 -4.74
N ALA A 64 -5.22 -3.58 -4.97
CA ALA A 64 -5.86 -3.62 -6.26
C ALA A 64 -6.24 -2.21 -6.72
N PHE A 65 -5.85 -1.85 -7.95
CA PHE A 65 -5.86 -0.50 -8.46
C PHE A 65 -6.50 -0.42 -9.85
N TRP A 66 -6.97 0.76 -10.19
CA TRP A 66 -7.47 1.12 -11.51
C TRP A 66 -6.39 1.00 -12.59
N ALA A 67 -6.72 0.43 -13.74
CA ALA A 67 -5.74 0.12 -14.79
C ALA A 67 -5.43 1.29 -15.75
N GLY A 68 -5.91 2.51 -15.45
CA GLY A 68 -5.88 3.65 -16.38
C GLY A 68 -7.18 3.77 -17.18
N PHE A 69 -8.04 2.75 -17.13
CA PHE A 69 -9.38 2.67 -17.71
C PHE A 69 -10.22 1.70 -16.89
N ASP A 70 -11.54 1.76 -17.02
CA ASP A 70 -12.46 0.86 -16.32
C ASP A 70 -12.45 -0.52 -16.99
N ARG A 71 -12.16 -1.57 -16.21
CA ARG A 71 -12.23 -2.96 -16.67
C ARG A 71 -13.66 -3.34 -17.01
N GLY A 72 -13.82 -4.09 -18.13
CA GLY A 72 -15.15 -4.40 -18.68
C GLY A 72 -15.77 -5.71 -18.18
N SER A 73 -15.07 -6.53 -17.40
CA SER A 73 -15.55 -7.85 -16.98
C SER A 73 -14.90 -8.34 -15.70
N ALA A 74 -15.57 -9.24 -14.97
CA ALA A 74 -15.02 -9.89 -13.80
C ALA A 74 -13.78 -10.76 -14.12
N GLU A 75 -13.69 -11.33 -15.33
CA GLU A 75 -12.53 -12.11 -15.75
C GLU A 75 -11.26 -11.24 -15.89
N ALA A 76 -11.38 -9.97 -16.30
CA ALA A 76 -10.26 -9.04 -16.30
C ALA A 76 -9.72 -8.78 -14.88
N PHE A 77 -10.60 -8.74 -13.88
CA PHE A 77 -10.20 -8.68 -12.47
C PHE A 77 -9.59 -9.98 -11.98
N ARG A 78 -10.09 -11.13 -12.42
CA ARG A 78 -9.53 -12.45 -12.10
C ARG A 78 -8.06 -12.54 -12.55
N ASP A 79 -7.76 -12.15 -13.78
CA ASP A 79 -6.39 -12.14 -14.29
C ASP A 79 -5.53 -11.13 -13.55
N TYR A 80 -6.06 -9.97 -13.20
CA TYR A 80 -5.37 -8.98 -12.39
C TYR A 80 -5.07 -9.48 -10.96
N PHE A 81 -6.02 -10.15 -10.30
CA PHE A 81 -5.77 -10.75 -8.98
C PHE A 81 -4.70 -11.86 -9.05
N ARG A 82 -4.65 -12.62 -10.13
CA ARG A 82 -3.54 -13.56 -10.38
C ARG A 82 -2.21 -12.83 -10.53
N GLN A 83 -2.17 -11.72 -11.25
CA GLN A 83 -0.98 -10.89 -11.36
C GLN A 83 -0.51 -10.43 -9.97
N LEU A 84 -1.38 -9.83 -9.17
CA LEU A 84 -1.04 -9.33 -7.83
C LEU A 84 -0.58 -10.43 -6.87
N THR A 85 -1.18 -11.61 -6.93
CA THR A 85 -0.95 -12.67 -5.93
C THR A 85 0.04 -13.75 -6.37
N GLU A 86 0.38 -13.84 -7.67
CA GLU A 86 1.28 -14.86 -8.21
C GLU A 86 2.54 -14.28 -8.87
N PHE A 87 2.38 -13.22 -9.67
CA PHE A 87 3.48 -12.66 -10.47
C PHE A 87 4.27 -11.60 -9.69
N GLU A 88 3.61 -10.59 -9.16
CA GLU A 88 4.29 -9.48 -8.46
C GLU A 88 5.09 -9.93 -7.23
N PRO A 89 4.63 -10.90 -6.40
CA PRO A 89 5.48 -11.43 -5.32
C PRO A 89 6.79 -12.03 -5.81
N ARG A 90 6.78 -12.76 -6.93
CA ARG A 90 7.99 -13.33 -7.52
C ARG A 90 8.90 -12.28 -8.15
N ARG A 91 8.30 -11.23 -8.74
CA ARG A 91 9.03 -10.10 -9.31
C ARG A 91 9.76 -9.32 -8.21
N ALA A 92 9.07 -8.97 -7.13
CA ALA A 92 9.64 -8.24 -5.99
C ALA A 92 10.74 -9.04 -5.27
N ALA A 93 10.55 -10.35 -5.11
CA ALA A 93 11.51 -11.24 -4.45
C ALA A 93 12.90 -11.26 -5.14
N GLN A 94 12.97 -11.00 -6.46
CA GLN A 94 14.24 -10.89 -7.19
C GLN A 94 15.13 -9.73 -6.69
N PHE A 95 14.51 -8.75 -6.02
CA PHE A 95 15.19 -7.57 -5.47
C PHE A 95 15.28 -7.60 -3.94
N GLY A 96 14.95 -8.74 -3.31
CA GLY A 96 14.94 -8.89 -1.87
C GLY A 96 13.80 -8.11 -1.17
N ILE A 97 12.75 -7.75 -1.91
CA ILE A 97 11.56 -7.08 -1.38
C ILE A 97 10.42 -8.09 -1.26
N HIS A 98 9.79 -8.15 -0.08
CA HIS A 98 8.60 -8.96 0.15
C HIS A 98 7.36 -8.21 -0.32
N HIS A 99 6.54 -8.87 -1.15
CA HIS A 99 5.31 -8.27 -1.69
C HIS A 99 4.08 -8.84 -1.00
N LEU A 100 3.23 -7.95 -0.54
CA LEU A 100 1.92 -8.22 0.06
C LEU A 100 0.83 -7.61 -0.83
N SER A 101 -0.38 -8.17 -0.80
CA SER A 101 -1.46 -7.77 -1.71
C SER A 101 -2.76 -7.48 -0.98
N TRP A 102 -3.58 -6.61 -1.58
CA TRP A 102 -4.98 -6.38 -1.19
C TRP A 102 -5.88 -6.56 -2.40
N LEU A 103 -7.10 -7.01 -2.20
CA LEU A 103 -8.02 -7.34 -3.28
C LEU A 103 -9.32 -6.53 -3.17
N CYS A 104 -9.73 -5.93 -4.28
CA CYS A 104 -11.01 -5.22 -4.38
C CYS A 104 -11.36 -4.90 -5.84
N ILE A 105 -12.56 -4.34 -6.06
CA ILE A 105 -12.77 -3.40 -7.16
C ILE A 105 -12.53 -1.98 -6.62
N ASN A 106 -11.62 -1.24 -7.27
CA ASN A 106 -11.20 0.08 -6.80
C ASN A 106 -12.36 1.09 -6.87
N ALA A 107 -12.36 2.09 -5.98
CA ALA A 107 -13.39 3.14 -5.95
C ALA A 107 -13.57 3.85 -7.31
N LYS A 108 -12.52 3.98 -8.12
CA LYS A 108 -12.60 4.58 -9.47
C LYS A 108 -13.42 3.75 -10.45
N GLU A 109 -13.55 2.44 -10.25
CA GLU A 109 -14.31 1.51 -11.10
C GLU A 109 -15.68 1.13 -10.48
N ALA A 110 -16.02 1.65 -9.31
CA ALA A 110 -17.19 1.26 -8.52
C ALA A 110 -18.54 1.81 -9.05
N GLU A 111 -18.55 2.66 -10.07
CA GLU A 111 -19.79 3.18 -10.66
C GLU A 111 -20.63 2.10 -11.35
N ASN A 112 -20.02 1.03 -11.86
CA ASN A 112 -20.72 -0.13 -12.37
C ASN A 112 -20.99 -1.13 -11.25
N VAL A 113 -22.10 -0.93 -10.53
CA VAL A 113 -22.50 -1.77 -9.38
C VAL A 113 -22.72 -3.23 -9.79
N ALA A 114 -23.23 -3.50 -10.99
CA ALA A 114 -23.45 -4.87 -11.45
C ALA A 114 -22.12 -5.61 -11.60
N LEU A 115 -21.15 -5.03 -12.32
CA LEU A 115 -19.80 -5.57 -12.43
C LEU A 115 -19.11 -5.67 -11.07
N SER A 116 -19.29 -4.67 -10.18
CA SER A 116 -18.71 -4.71 -8.85
C SER A 116 -19.15 -5.94 -8.06
N ARG A 117 -20.43 -6.33 -8.14
CA ARG A 117 -20.96 -7.53 -7.50
C ARG A 117 -20.42 -8.83 -8.09
N GLU A 118 -20.20 -8.88 -9.40
CA GLU A 118 -19.51 -10.01 -10.03
C GLU A 118 -18.08 -10.13 -9.50
N VAL A 119 -17.34 -9.02 -9.41
CA VAL A 119 -15.96 -8.98 -8.87
C VAL A 119 -15.95 -9.40 -7.40
N LEU A 120 -16.86 -8.87 -6.58
CA LEU A 120 -16.98 -9.26 -5.18
C LEU A 120 -17.20 -10.76 -5.00
N SER A 121 -17.91 -11.41 -5.93
CA SER A 121 -18.14 -12.85 -5.87
C SER A 121 -16.90 -13.70 -6.15
N ILE A 122 -15.89 -13.15 -6.85
CA ILE A 122 -14.64 -13.87 -7.16
C ILE A 122 -13.51 -13.60 -6.16
N ILE A 123 -13.52 -12.47 -5.44
CA ILE A 123 -12.48 -12.14 -4.46
C ILE A 123 -12.21 -13.28 -3.46
N PRO A 124 -13.21 -13.97 -2.88
CA PRO A 124 -12.97 -15.06 -1.93
C PRO A 124 -12.08 -16.19 -2.45
N GLN A 125 -12.03 -16.40 -3.76
CA GLN A 125 -11.19 -17.44 -4.40
C GLN A 125 -9.70 -17.12 -4.31
N PHE A 126 -9.35 -15.88 -3.97
CA PHE A 126 -7.97 -15.37 -3.90
C PHE A 126 -7.52 -15.02 -2.47
N LEU A 127 -8.46 -14.88 -1.52
CA LEU A 127 -8.13 -14.43 -0.17
C LEU A 127 -7.17 -15.37 0.57
N ASP A 128 -7.23 -16.69 0.30
CA ASP A 128 -6.37 -17.67 0.98
C ASP A 128 -4.95 -17.76 0.41
N ARG A 129 -4.59 -16.91 -0.53
CA ARG A 129 -3.23 -16.89 -1.09
C ARG A 129 -2.23 -16.29 -0.11
N PRO A 130 -0.99 -16.82 -0.06
CA PRO A 130 0.05 -16.27 0.80
C PRO A 130 0.31 -14.79 0.50
N GLY A 131 0.41 -13.96 1.55
CA GLY A 131 0.69 -12.53 1.44
C GLY A 131 -0.52 -11.66 1.10
N VAL A 132 -1.72 -12.22 0.96
CA VAL A 132 -2.94 -11.43 0.87
C VAL A 132 -3.30 -10.91 2.25
N LEU A 133 -3.35 -9.59 2.38
CA LEU A 133 -3.62 -8.89 3.64
C LEU A 133 -5.12 -8.73 3.92
N GLY A 134 -5.93 -8.60 2.87
CA GLY A 134 -7.37 -8.39 3.02
C GLY A 134 -8.01 -7.65 1.86
N ILE A 135 -9.02 -6.85 2.17
CA ILE A 135 -9.85 -6.11 1.22
C ILE A 135 -9.36 -4.66 1.08
N GLY A 136 -8.96 -4.26 -0.11
CA GLY A 136 -8.48 -2.88 -0.36
C GLY A 136 -7.79 -2.69 -1.72
N GLU A 137 -7.70 -1.43 -2.15
CA GLU A 137 -8.19 -0.19 -1.52
C GLU A 137 -9.64 0.09 -1.93
N ILE A 138 -10.52 0.14 -0.96
CA ILE A 138 -11.95 0.41 -1.15
C ILE A 138 -12.29 1.81 -0.62
N GLY A 139 -13.34 2.43 -1.11
CA GLY A 139 -13.72 3.75 -0.60
C GLY A 139 -14.53 4.60 -1.58
N LEU A 140 -14.32 5.91 -1.52
CA LEU A 140 -14.99 6.88 -2.36
C LEU A 140 -13.97 7.66 -3.21
N ASN A 141 -14.32 7.92 -4.47
CA ASN A 141 -13.52 8.75 -5.38
C ASN A 141 -14.27 10.05 -5.75
N LYS A 142 -15.57 9.95 -6.11
CA LYS A 142 -16.47 11.06 -6.48
C LYS A 142 -17.58 11.28 -5.48
N ASN A 143 -17.60 10.54 -4.37
CA ASN A 143 -18.64 10.60 -3.34
C ASN A 143 -20.05 10.24 -3.84
N THR A 144 -20.17 9.32 -4.79
CA THR A 144 -21.44 8.92 -5.38
C THR A 144 -22.16 7.86 -4.52
N LYS A 145 -23.45 7.65 -4.82
CA LYS A 145 -24.23 6.58 -4.18
C LYS A 145 -23.75 5.18 -4.60
N ASN A 146 -23.31 5.03 -5.85
CA ASN A 146 -22.80 3.76 -6.36
C ASN A 146 -21.51 3.37 -5.65
N GLU A 147 -20.56 4.30 -5.53
CA GLU A 147 -19.35 4.08 -4.75
C GLU A 147 -19.65 3.70 -3.30
N ALA A 148 -20.56 4.41 -2.64
CA ALA A 148 -20.97 4.11 -1.27
C ALA A 148 -21.62 2.72 -1.15
N THR A 149 -22.45 2.32 -2.12
CA THR A 149 -23.04 0.98 -2.17
C THR A 149 -21.97 -0.08 -2.27
N VAL A 150 -21.05 0.06 -3.23
CA VAL A 150 -19.97 -0.91 -3.47
C VAL A 150 -18.99 -0.94 -2.27
N PHE A 151 -18.73 0.21 -1.65
CA PHE A 151 -17.93 0.27 -0.42
C PHE A 151 -18.55 -0.56 0.70
N LEU A 152 -19.85 -0.40 0.97
CA LEU A 152 -20.55 -1.17 2.01
C LEU A 152 -20.59 -2.67 1.69
N GLU A 153 -20.76 -3.06 0.43
CA GLU A 153 -20.71 -4.46 0.02
C GLU A 153 -19.31 -5.09 0.20
N HIS A 154 -18.24 -4.32 0.02
CA HIS A 154 -16.87 -4.76 0.37
C HIS A 154 -16.67 -4.90 1.89
N ILE A 155 -17.18 -3.96 2.69
CA ILE A 155 -17.17 -4.06 4.15
C ILE A 155 -17.88 -5.34 4.59
N ASP A 156 -19.04 -5.63 4.02
CA ASP A 156 -19.79 -6.84 4.33
C ASP A 156 -19.00 -8.12 3.97
N LEU A 157 -18.28 -8.11 2.84
CA LEU A 157 -17.36 -9.19 2.48
C LEU A 157 -16.22 -9.32 3.48
N ALA A 158 -15.55 -8.22 3.85
CA ALA A 158 -14.44 -8.23 4.80
C ALA A 158 -14.88 -8.78 6.16
N MET A 159 -16.07 -8.39 6.64
CA MET A 159 -16.63 -8.89 7.90
C MET A 159 -16.97 -10.39 7.85
N LYS A 160 -17.46 -10.89 6.70
CA LYS A 160 -17.76 -12.32 6.51
C LYS A 160 -16.53 -13.21 6.44
N THR A 161 -15.42 -12.65 5.96
CA THR A 161 -14.17 -13.40 5.72
C THR A 161 -13.08 -13.10 6.75
N ASP A 162 -13.36 -12.22 7.71
CA ASP A 162 -12.43 -11.77 8.76
C ASP A 162 -11.12 -11.22 8.19
N GLU A 163 -11.26 -10.20 7.34
CA GLU A 163 -10.13 -9.58 6.63
C GLU A 163 -9.80 -8.19 7.16
N LEU A 164 -8.54 -7.79 7.04
CA LEU A 164 -8.15 -6.39 7.20
C LEU A 164 -8.75 -5.54 6.05
N ILE A 165 -8.92 -4.26 6.33
CA ILE A 165 -9.51 -3.30 5.39
C ILE A 165 -8.56 -2.13 5.14
N LEU A 166 -8.26 -1.86 3.87
CA LEU A 166 -7.56 -0.65 3.43
C LEU A 166 -8.55 0.28 2.73
N VAL A 167 -8.67 1.50 3.22
CA VAL A 167 -9.68 2.46 2.77
C VAL A 167 -9.05 3.62 2.02
N HIS A 168 -9.52 3.83 0.78
CA HIS A 168 -9.23 5.00 -0.05
C HIS A 168 -10.13 6.18 0.33
N THR A 169 -9.55 7.33 0.65
CA THR A 169 -10.29 8.60 0.80
C THR A 169 -10.13 9.44 -0.47
N PRO A 170 -11.17 10.18 -0.91
CA PRO A 170 -11.13 10.94 -2.15
C PRO A 170 -10.05 12.03 -2.10
N HIS A 171 -9.53 12.41 -3.27
CA HIS A 171 -8.50 13.46 -3.39
C HIS A 171 -8.82 14.53 -4.44
N LEU A 172 -9.74 14.27 -5.38
CA LEU A 172 -10.15 15.21 -6.42
C LEU A 172 -11.48 15.87 -6.13
N GLU A 173 -12.40 15.16 -5.46
CA GLU A 173 -13.67 15.69 -5.00
C GLU A 173 -13.53 16.23 -3.57
N ASP A 174 -14.66 16.67 -2.97
CA ASP A 174 -14.67 17.13 -1.57
C ASP A 174 -14.16 16.03 -0.63
N LYS A 175 -12.86 16.07 -0.37
CA LYS A 175 -12.14 15.11 0.45
C LYS A 175 -12.65 15.09 1.88
N TYR A 176 -12.94 16.26 2.44
CA TYR A 176 -13.43 16.36 3.81
C TYR A 176 -14.81 15.71 3.96
N LYS A 177 -15.72 15.99 3.02
CA LYS A 177 -17.04 15.37 2.96
C LYS A 177 -16.93 13.86 2.77
N GLY A 178 -16.16 13.42 1.79
CA GLY A 178 -16.03 11.99 1.48
C GLY A 178 -15.37 11.20 2.61
N THR A 179 -14.33 11.74 3.24
CA THR A 179 -13.72 11.09 4.41
C THR A 179 -14.71 10.99 5.56
N ARG A 180 -15.50 12.03 5.83
CA ARG A 180 -16.54 11.99 6.86
C ARG A 180 -17.61 10.94 6.56
N MET A 181 -18.09 10.87 5.31
CA MET A 181 -19.03 9.82 4.88
C MET A 181 -18.46 8.42 5.14
N ILE A 182 -17.21 8.16 4.78
CA ILE A 182 -16.51 6.89 5.03
C ILE A 182 -16.49 6.59 6.54
N LEU A 183 -16.02 7.53 7.35
CA LEU A 183 -15.93 7.35 8.80
C LEU A 183 -17.31 7.09 9.45
N ASP A 184 -18.36 7.76 8.98
CA ASP A 184 -19.71 7.56 9.48
C ASP A 184 -20.25 6.17 9.10
N MET A 185 -20.01 5.70 7.87
CA MET A 185 -20.37 4.35 7.44
C MET A 185 -19.63 3.29 8.27
N LEU A 186 -18.31 3.43 8.45
CA LEU A 186 -17.51 2.49 9.25
C LEU A 186 -17.94 2.46 10.72
N LYS A 187 -18.19 3.61 11.34
CA LYS A 187 -18.63 3.70 12.75
C LYS A 187 -20.05 3.16 12.96
N SER A 188 -20.89 3.18 11.94
CA SER A 188 -22.27 2.65 12.04
C SER A 188 -22.33 1.13 12.08
N ASP A 189 -21.31 0.44 11.60
CA ASP A 189 -21.24 -1.03 11.61
C ASP A 189 -20.47 -1.54 12.83
N ARG A 190 -21.19 -2.07 13.81
CA ARG A 190 -20.62 -2.57 15.08
C ARG A 190 -19.75 -3.82 14.91
N ARG A 191 -19.74 -4.47 13.76
CA ARG A 191 -18.88 -5.62 13.47
C ARG A 191 -17.42 -5.19 13.24
N ILE A 192 -17.20 -3.94 12.86
CA ILE A 192 -15.87 -3.42 12.52
C ILE A 192 -15.04 -3.24 13.78
N ASN A 193 -13.87 -3.91 13.80
CA ASN A 193 -12.81 -3.58 14.73
C ASN A 193 -11.96 -2.43 14.12
N PRO A 194 -11.93 -1.22 14.71
CA PRO A 194 -11.14 -0.11 14.17
C PRO A 194 -9.66 -0.44 14.00
N GLN A 195 -9.11 -1.35 14.81
CA GLN A 195 -7.71 -1.78 14.70
C GLN A 195 -7.42 -2.62 13.45
N HIS A 196 -8.44 -3.12 12.75
CA HIS A 196 -8.33 -3.85 11.49
C HIS A 196 -8.54 -2.96 10.25
N VAL A 197 -8.65 -1.64 10.43
CA VAL A 197 -8.94 -0.70 9.34
C VAL A 197 -7.84 0.35 9.24
N LEU A 198 -7.27 0.49 8.03
CA LEU A 198 -6.34 1.56 7.66
C LEU A 198 -7.07 2.57 6.77
N ILE A 199 -7.21 3.81 7.25
CA ILE A 199 -7.73 4.93 6.48
C ILE A 199 -6.57 5.61 5.78
N ASP A 200 -6.49 5.48 4.47
CA ASP A 200 -5.37 6.00 3.70
C ASP A 200 -5.67 7.37 3.06
N HIS A 201 -4.60 8.01 2.57
CA HIS A 201 -4.59 9.34 1.99
C HIS A 201 -5.08 10.44 2.95
N VAL A 202 -4.84 10.27 4.27
CA VAL A 202 -5.21 11.32 5.23
C VAL A 202 -4.32 12.55 5.06
N GLU A 203 -4.90 13.71 5.40
CA GLU A 203 -4.24 15.01 5.40
C GLU A 203 -4.58 15.75 6.70
N GLU A 204 -4.05 16.96 6.89
CA GLU A 204 -4.12 17.75 8.13
C GLU A 204 -5.53 17.87 8.72
N HIS A 205 -6.56 17.88 7.86
CA HIS A 205 -7.96 18.03 8.27
C HIS A 205 -8.71 16.71 8.46
N THR A 206 -8.16 15.60 7.99
CA THR A 206 -8.81 14.28 8.00
C THR A 206 -8.14 13.27 8.93
N ILE A 207 -6.87 13.46 9.28
CA ILE A 207 -6.11 12.55 10.13
C ILE A 207 -6.70 12.44 11.55
N LYS A 208 -7.01 13.59 12.20
CA LYS A 208 -7.51 13.58 13.58
C LYS A 208 -8.84 12.84 13.74
N PRO A 209 -9.89 13.08 12.92
CA PRO A 209 -11.12 12.33 13.01
C PRO A 209 -10.97 10.81 12.86
N ALA A 210 -10.03 10.36 12.01
CA ALA A 210 -9.75 8.94 11.83
C ALA A 210 -9.04 8.32 13.06
N LEU A 211 -8.04 9.01 13.60
CA LEU A 211 -7.35 8.58 14.83
C LEU A 211 -8.28 8.55 16.05
N ASP A 212 -9.13 9.58 16.21
CA ASP A 212 -10.11 9.66 17.32
C ASP A 212 -11.13 8.52 17.24
N ALA A 213 -11.47 8.07 16.04
CA ALA A 213 -12.34 6.91 15.82
C ALA A 213 -11.65 5.56 16.06
N GLY A 214 -10.36 5.55 16.37
CA GLY A 214 -9.58 4.35 16.69
C GLY A 214 -8.93 3.67 15.49
N PHE A 215 -9.03 4.22 14.29
CA PHE A 215 -8.45 3.65 13.07
C PHE A 215 -6.93 3.85 12.97
N TRP A 216 -6.28 3.02 12.16
CA TRP A 216 -4.95 3.31 11.63
C TRP A 216 -5.05 4.31 10.50
N VAL A 217 -4.01 5.09 10.28
CA VAL A 217 -3.99 6.12 9.23
C VAL A 217 -2.73 6.06 8.38
N GLY A 218 -2.90 6.26 7.06
CA GLY A 218 -1.83 6.33 6.08
C GLY A 218 -1.69 7.75 5.49
N MET A 219 -0.50 8.33 5.61
CA MET A 219 -0.13 9.59 4.96
C MET A 219 0.51 9.28 3.62
N THR A 220 -0.15 9.65 2.53
CA THR A 220 0.35 9.37 1.19
C THR A 220 1.26 10.48 0.69
N LEU A 221 2.52 10.12 0.47
CA LEU A 221 3.57 11.01 0.00
C LEU A 221 3.48 11.20 -1.53
N TYR A 222 2.52 11.99 -1.95
CA TYR A 222 2.23 12.28 -3.35
C TYR A 222 2.12 13.81 -3.54
N PRO A 223 3.24 14.51 -3.74
CA PRO A 223 3.33 15.97 -3.57
C PRO A 223 2.36 16.80 -4.41
N VAL A 224 1.97 16.29 -5.59
CA VAL A 224 1.11 17.05 -6.52
C VAL A 224 -0.35 17.09 -6.05
N THR A 225 -0.87 15.99 -5.50
CA THR A 225 -2.30 15.86 -5.20
C THR A 225 -2.64 15.52 -3.76
N LYS A 226 -1.64 15.17 -2.94
CA LYS A 226 -1.85 14.75 -1.55
C LYS A 226 -0.84 15.47 -0.62
N CYS A 227 0.16 14.75 -0.12
CA CYS A 227 1.05 15.23 0.93
C CYS A 227 2.52 15.24 0.47
N THR A 228 3.27 16.27 0.84
CA THR A 228 4.75 16.25 0.73
C THR A 228 5.36 15.55 1.95
N PRO A 229 6.62 15.06 1.86
CA PRO A 229 7.35 14.57 3.03
C PRO A 229 7.36 15.55 4.20
N ASP A 230 7.58 16.85 3.97
CA ASP A 230 7.59 17.86 5.03
C ASP A 230 6.22 18.03 5.70
N ARG A 231 5.13 18.08 4.92
CA ARG A 231 3.76 18.10 5.48
C ARG A 231 3.45 16.85 6.31
N ALA A 232 3.97 15.69 5.89
CA ALA A 232 3.82 14.46 6.67
C ALA A 232 4.59 14.56 8.01
N VAL A 233 5.77 15.18 8.05
CA VAL A 233 6.49 15.45 9.31
C VAL A 233 5.70 16.42 10.19
N ASP A 234 5.11 17.49 9.63
CA ASP A 234 4.25 18.42 10.39
C ASP A 234 3.09 17.68 11.05
N MET A 235 2.46 16.73 10.32
CA MET A 235 1.38 15.89 10.88
C MET A 235 1.88 14.97 12.00
N VAL A 236 3.06 14.35 11.85
CA VAL A 236 3.68 13.53 12.91
C VAL A 236 3.94 14.36 14.15
N GLU A 237 4.51 15.55 14.02
CA GLU A 237 4.82 16.44 15.16
C GLU A 237 3.53 16.90 15.87
N ARG A 238 2.45 17.07 15.13
CA ARG A 238 1.17 17.52 15.68
C ARG A 238 0.34 16.40 16.30
N PHE A 239 0.33 15.19 15.72
CA PHE A 239 -0.59 14.12 16.09
C PHE A 239 0.11 12.90 16.71
N GLY A 240 1.44 12.92 16.79
CA GLY A 240 2.25 11.82 17.33
C GLY A 240 2.52 10.73 16.29
N THR A 241 2.90 9.55 16.79
CA THR A 241 3.35 8.43 15.95
C THR A 241 2.45 7.18 16.04
N ASP A 242 1.48 7.18 16.98
CA ASP A 242 0.68 5.98 17.24
C ASP A 242 -0.36 5.76 16.16
N ARG A 243 -0.35 4.56 15.56
CA ARG A 243 -1.24 4.15 14.47
C ARG A 243 -1.13 5.04 13.20
N ILE A 244 0.01 5.69 13.03
CA ILE A 244 0.33 6.50 11.85
C ILE A 244 1.42 5.81 11.05
N MET A 245 1.24 5.71 9.74
CA MET A 245 2.25 5.27 8.80
C MET A 245 2.26 6.16 7.55
N ALA A 246 3.36 6.17 6.82
CA ALA A 246 3.48 6.86 5.55
C ALA A 246 3.61 5.85 4.42
N ASN A 247 3.21 6.23 3.19
CA ASN A 247 3.35 5.42 1.99
C ASN A 247 3.61 6.28 0.77
N SER A 248 4.12 5.67 -0.30
CA SER A 248 4.40 6.41 -1.54
C SER A 248 3.19 6.51 -2.47
N ALA A 249 2.28 5.55 -2.42
CA ALA A 249 1.21 5.31 -3.41
C ALA A 249 1.70 5.50 -4.85
N GLY A 250 2.95 5.06 -5.13
CA GLY A 250 3.57 5.18 -6.44
C GLY A 250 2.72 4.48 -7.51
N ASP A 251 2.25 5.24 -8.50
CA ASP A 251 1.34 4.78 -9.55
C ASP A 251 1.75 5.30 -10.94
N TRP A 252 0.81 5.35 -11.89
CA TRP A 252 0.98 5.86 -13.26
C TRP A 252 1.32 7.36 -13.34
N GLY A 253 0.93 8.14 -12.32
CA GLY A 253 1.00 9.59 -12.33
C GLY A 253 2.35 10.14 -11.87
N HIS A 254 2.35 11.43 -11.49
CA HIS A 254 3.53 12.13 -10.99
C HIS A 254 3.90 11.70 -9.56
N SER A 255 4.12 10.41 -9.39
CA SER A 255 4.51 9.78 -8.13
C SER A 255 5.98 9.37 -8.15
N ASN A 256 6.57 9.22 -6.97
CA ASN A 256 7.94 8.78 -6.83
C ASN A 256 8.05 7.70 -5.74
N PRO A 257 8.45 6.47 -6.08
CA PRO A 257 8.62 5.41 -5.09
C PRO A 257 9.73 5.71 -4.06
N MET A 258 10.55 6.74 -4.33
CA MET A 258 11.58 7.21 -3.40
C MET A 258 11.05 8.23 -2.36
N ASN A 259 9.75 8.54 -2.36
CA ASN A 259 9.18 9.46 -1.36
C ASN A 259 9.24 8.90 0.07
N MET A 260 9.28 7.56 0.26
CA MET A 260 9.53 6.98 1.58
C MET A 260 10.94 7.29 2.12
N PRO A 261 12.04 7.05 1.37
CA PRO A 261 13.36 7.56 1.72
C PRO A 261 13.41 9.09 1.93
N ASP A 262 12.69 9.87 1.13
CA ASP A 262 12.63 11.33 1.28
C ASP A 262 11.95 11.72 2.61
N PHE A 263 10.90 11.03 3.03
CA PHE A 263 10.26 11.22 4.32
C PHE A 263 11.19 10.86 5.49
N ILE A 264 11.93 9.74 5.41
CA ILE A 264 12.95 9.38 6.39
C ILE A 264 13.99 10.50 6.53
N ARG A 265 14.43 11.05 5.39
CA ARG A 265 15.38 12.17 5.37
C ARG A 265 14.78 13.45 5.99
N ALA A 266 13.52 13.76 5.68
CA ALA A 266 12.82 14.91 6.25
C ALA A 266 12.68 14.79 7.79
N LEU A 267 12.31 13.62 8.29
CA LEU A 267 12.26 13.35 9.74
C LEU A 267 13.63 13.59 10.41
N ARG A 268 14.71 13.06 9.82
CA ARG A 268 16.07 13.27 10.35
C ARG A 268 16.48 14.74 10.35
N SER A 269 16.18 15.46 9.28
CA SER A 269 16.51 16.88 9.17
C SER A 269 15.78 17.74 10.21
N ARG A 270 14.63 17.24 10.71
CA ARG A 270 13.84 17.86 11.78
C ARG A 270 14.23 17.36 13.17
N GLY A 271 15.24 16.50 13.29
CA GLY A 271 15.81 16.05 14.56
C GLY A 271 15.12 14.84 15.19
N HIS A 272 14.25 14.13 14.45
CA HIS A 272 13.69 12.86 14.94
C HIS A 272 14.74 11.77 15.00
N ASP A 273 14.72 10.96 16.05
CA ASP A 273 15.62 9.84 16.25
C ASP A 273 15.24 8.61 15.39
N ASP A 274 16.18 7.69 15.24
CA ASP A 274 15.96 6.48 14.42
C ASP A 274 14.86 5.57 15.01
N ALA A 275 14.57 5.61 16.30
CA ALA A 275 13.48 4.85 16.92
C ALA A 275 12.11 5.38 16.47
N THR A 276 11.93 6.70 16.50
CA THR A 276 10.72 7.37 15.99
C THR A 276 10.54 7.13 14.51
N ILE A 277 11.60 7.27 13.71
CA ILE A 277 11.59 7.01 12.27
C ILE A 277 11.19 5.57 12.00
N ARG A 278 11.87 4.61 12.64
CA ARG A 278 11.58 3.18 12.50
C ARG A 278 10.13 2.86 12.86
N LYS A 279 9.59 3.46 13.91
CA LYS A 279 8.20 3.26 14.31
C LYS A 279 7.23 3.60 13.17
N LEU A 280 7.44 4.75 12.49
CA LEU A 280 6.56 5.24 11.45
C LEU A 280 6.66 4.44 10.14
N VAL A 281 7.87 4.02 9.76
CA VAL A 281 8.12 3.43 8.44
C VAL A 281 8.28 1.91 8.46
N TYR A 282 8.35 1.30 9.63
CA TYR A 282 8.57 -0.14 9.76
C TYR A 282 7.66 -0.80 10.81
N ASP A 283 7.75 -0.35 12.09
CA ASP A 283 7.08 -1.06 13.18
C ASP A 283 5.55 -0.92 13.11
N ASN A 284 5.03 0.26 12.77
CA ASN A 284 3.60 0.49 12.61
C ASN A 284 3.01 -0.29 11.42
N PRO A 285 3.58 -0.23 10.18
CA PRO A 285 3.14 -1.09 9.08
C PRO A 285 3.20 -2.58 9.43
N LEU A 286 4.30 -3.03 10.06
CA LEU A 286 4.46 -4.41 10.47
C LEU A 286 3.39 -4.84 11.49
N CYS A 287 3.15 -4.00 12.50
CA CYS A 287 2.13 -4.24 13.53
C CYS A 287 0.73 -4.38 12.91
N PHE A 288 0.37 -3.48 11.99
CA PHE A 288 -0.92 -3.52 11.32
C PHE A 288 -1.05 -4.75 10.42
N PHE A 289 -0.08 -5.03 9.55
CA PHE A 289 -0.14 -6.13 8.60
C PHE A 289 -0.06 -7.51 9.26
N SER A 290 0.66 -7.64 10.38
CA SER A 290 0.77 -8.91 11.09
C SER A 290 -0.56 -9.44 11.64
N GLN A 291 -1.60 -8.62 11.68
CA GLN A 291 -2.95 -9.03 12.03
C GLN A 291 -3.65 -9.82 10.90
N ALA A 292 -3.14 -9.73 9.65
CA ALA A 292 -3.74 -10.46 8.52
C ALA A 292 -3.50 -11.96 8.64
N ARG A 293 -4.52 -12.76 8.36
CA ARG A 293 -4.51 -14.23 8.48
C ARG A 293 -3.43 -14.90 7.62
N ARG A 294 -3.05 -14.31 6.49
CA ARG A 294 -2.05 -14.86 5.54
C ARG A 294 -0.77 -14.02 5.50
N PHE A 295 -0.56 -13.20 6.52
CA PHE A 295 0.70 -12.48 6.64
C PHE A 295 1.88 -13.44 6.71
N ASN A 296 2.84 -13.28 5.83
CA ASN A 296 3.95 -14.23 5.67
C ASN A 296 5.32 -13.54 5.58
N PHE A 297 5.38 -12.23 5.78
CA PHE A 297 6.65 -11.52 5.89
C PHE A 297 7.30 -11.85 7.24
N LYS A 298 8.54 -12.34 7.17
CA LYS A 298 9.37 -12.57 8.36
C LYS A 298 10.37 -11.43 8.44
N PRO A 299 10.30 -10.60 9.52
CA PRO A 299 11.32 -9.60 9.78
C PRO A 299 12.68 -10.31 9.83
N HIS A 300 13.62 -9.91 8.98
CA HIS A 300 14.98 -10.38 9.13
C HIS A 300 15.55 -9.75 10.39
N ASP A 301 16.31 -10.54 11.18
CA ASP A 301 17.19 -9.99 12.20
C ASP A 301 18.17 -9.04 11.50
N LEU A 302 17.92 -7.74 11.66
CA LEU A 302 18.63 -6.65 10.98
C LEU A 302 20.12 -6.52 11.43
N GLY A 303 20.59 -7.47 12.24
CA GLY A 303 21.97 -7.55 12.71
C GLY A 303 22.94 -8.39 11.86
N GLN A 304 22.50 -8.96 10.71
CA GLN A 304 23.32 -9.89 9.91
C GLN A 304 23.54 -9.43 8.46
N ARG A 305 23.48 -8.14 8.15
CA ARG A 305 23.93 -7.62 6.84
C ARG A 305 25.15 -6.74 6.98
#